data_9682d38c0c6839a42ca797a048246286
#
_entry.id   9682d38c0c6839a42ca797a048246286
#
_cell.length_a   1.000
_cell.length_b   1.000
_cell.length_c   1.000
_cell.angle_alpha   90.00
_cell.angle_beta   90.00
_cell.angle_gamma   90.00
#
_symmetry.space_group_name_H-M   'P 1'
#
loop_
_entity.id
_entity.type
_entity.pdbx_description
1 polymer ?
#
loop_
_entity_poly.entity_id
_entity_poly.type
_entity_poly.pdbx_seq_one_letter_code
_entity_poly.pdbx_strand_id
1 'polypeptide(L)' 'MYSIVKRDESVVYNVNEYVCDSVSDLDSLPNCAPGSTAVVLEEGNTAVYMKNTEGKWVKL' A
#
# COMPACT_ATOMS: atom_id res chain seq x y z
N MET A 1 -10.30 -6.18 2.00
CA MET A 1 -9.79 -5.91 3.38
C MET A 1 -8.28 -5.77 3.34
N TYR A 2 -7.73 -4.94 4.19
CA TYR A 2 -6.29 -4.75 4.27
C TYR A 2 -5.84 -4.75 5.74
N SER A 3 -4.54 -4.97 5.93
CA SER A 3 -3.93 -4.87 7.25
C SER A 3 -2.70 -3.98 7.17
N ILE A 4 -2.43 -3.25 8.24
CA ILE A 4 -1.25 -2.41 8.35
C ILE A 4 -0.14 -3.25 8.95
N VAL A 5 0.94 -3.49 8.18
CA VAL A 5 2.10 -4.24 8.65
C VAL A 5 3.06 -3.33 9.40
N LYS A 6 3.29 -2.14 8.85
CA LYS A 6 4.18 -1.16 9.46
C LYS A 6 3.61 0.22 9.22
N ARG A 7 3.58 1.04 10.25
CA ARG A 7 3.10 2.41 10.16
C ARG A 7 4.16 3.36 10.68
N ASP A 8 4.52 4.33 9.85
CA ASP A 8 5.39 5.42 10.27
C ASP A 8 4.51 6.58 10.71
N GLU A 9 4.62 6.98 11.97
CA GLU A 9 3.85 8.09 12.54
C GLU A 9 4.59 9.41 12.43
N SER A 10 5.70 9.45 11.69
CA SER A 10 6.44 10.68 11.47
C SER A 10 5.56 11.73 10.79
N VAL A 11 5.66 12.97 11.24
CA VAL A 11 4.93 14.08 10.65
C VAL A 11 5.43 14.38 9.23
N VAL A 12 6.69 14.07 8.96
CA VAL A 12 7.34 14.38 7.68
C VAL A 12 7.21 13.24 6.69
N TYR A 13 7.30 12.00 7.17
CA TYR A 13 7.25 10.81 6.33
C TYR A 13 6.19 9.87 6.84
N ASN A 14 5.16 9.64 6.06
CA ASN A 14 4.09 8.73 6.40
C ASN A 14 4.16 7.49 5.49
N VAL A 15 5.31 6.81 5.54
CA VAL A 15 5.57 5.61 4.75
C VAL A 15 5.08 4.40 5.51
N ASN A 16 4.11 3.70 4.95
CA ASN A 16 3.47 2.56 5.59
C ASN A 16 3.60 1.31 4.73
N GLU A 17 3.45 0.15 5.36
CA GLU A 17 3.40 -1.13 4.67
C GLU A 17 2.05 -1.79 4.95
N TYR A 18 1.38 -2.25 3.90
CA TYR A 18 0.04 -2.84 3.99
C TYR A 18 0.02 -4.23 3.37
N VAL A 19 -0.92 -5.03 3.82
CA VAL A 19 -1.27 -6.30 3.19
C VAL A 19 -2.74 -6.22 2.81
N CYS A 20 -3.04 -6.48 1.53
CA CYS A 20 -4.40 -6.40 0.99
C CYS A 20 -4.85 -7.77 0.50
N ASP A 21 -6.15 -8.03 0.61
CA ASP A 21 -6.75 -9.27 0.11
C ASP A 21 -7.09 -9.20 -1.37
N SER A 22 -7.26 -8.00 -1.92
CA SER A 22 -7.58 -7.80 -3.33
C SER A 22 -7.01 -6.48 -3.84
N VAL A 23 -6.92 -6.35 -5.17
CA VAL A 23 -6.44 -5.13 -5.80
C VAL A 23 -7.34 -3.94 -5.49
N SER A 24 -8.64 -4.17 -5.39
CA SER A 24 -9.58 -3.10 -5.08
C SER A 24 -9.37 -2.50 -3.69
N ASP A 25 -8.74 -3.23 -2.78
CA ASP A 25 -8.43 -2.72 -1.45
C ASP A 25 -7.41 -1.58 -1.47
N LEU A 26 -6.62 -1.45 -2.55
CA LEU A 26 -5.67 -0.36 -2.69
C LEU A 26 -6.36 1.01 -2.64
N ASP A 27 -7.56 1.10 -3.19
CA ASP A 27 -8.34 2.35 -3.19
C ASP A 27 -8.89 2.70 -1.82
N SER A 28 -8.96 1.71 -0.93
CA SER A 28 -9.47 1.89 0.43
C SER A 28 -8.38 2.24 1.44
N LEU A 29 -7.11 2.18 1.03
CA LEU A 29 -6.01 2.45 1.94
C LEU A 29 -5.96 3.92 2.34
N PRO A 30 -5.58 4.22 3.60
CA PRO A 30 -5.45 5.60 4.03
C PRO A 30 -4.35 6.32 3.25
N ASN A 31 -4.41 7.65 3.27
CA ASN A 31 -3.35 8.45 2.68
C ASN A 31 -2.01 8.13 3.30
N CYS A 32 -1.00 8.00 2.45
CA CYS A 32 0.36 7.72 2.88
C CYS A 32 1.35 8.35 1.90
N ALA A 33 2.58 8.50 2.35
CA ALA A 33 3.63 9.13 1.55
C ALA A 33 4.07 8.23 0.38
N PRO A 34 4.65 8.80 -0.67
CA PRO A 34 5.30 8.02 -1.72
C PRO A 34 6.35 7.08 -1.11
N GLY A 35 6.50 5.90 -1.69
CA GLY A 35 7.37 4.86 -1.15
C GLY A 35 6.67 3.87 -0.25
N SER A 36 5.44 4.13 0.14
CA SER A 36 4.63 3.15 0.87
C SER A 36 4.37 1.94 0.00
N THR A 37 4.34 0.75 0.62
CA THR A 37 4.16 -0.50 -0.11
C THR A 37 2.88 -1.20 0.31
N ALA A 38 2.31 -1.94 -0.63
CA ALA A 38 1.14 -2.77 -0.37
C ALA A 38 1.34 -4.12 -1.07
N VAL A 39 1.22 -5.20 -0.31
CA VAL A 39 1.26 -6.54 -0.84
C VAL A 39 -0.17 -7.02 -1.02
N VAL A 40 -0.52 -7.38 -2.25
CA VAL A 40 -1.85 -7.91 -2.57
C VAL A 40 -1.75 -9.42 -2.62
N LEU A 41 -2.50 -10.10 -1.76
CA LEU A 41 -2.51 -11.55 -1.65
C LEU A 41 -3.77 -12.14 -2.27
N GLU A 42 -4.12 -11.67 -3.45
CA GLU A 42 -5.26 -12.19 -4.19
C GLU A 42 -4.91 -13.53 -4.81
N GLU A 43 -5.79 -14.51 -4.67
CA GLU A 43 -5.57 -15.84 -5.21
C GLU A 43 -5.28 -15.78 -6.71
N GLY A 44 -4.14 -16.32 -7.11
CA GLY A 44 -3.69 -16.31 -8.50
C GLY A 44 -3.09 -14.99 -8.97
N ASN A 45 -3.09 -13.95 -8.13
CA ASN A 45 -2.64 -12.61 -8.51
C ASN A 45 -1.85 -11.91 -7.40
N THR A 46 -0.97 -12.63 -6.73
CA THR A 46 -0.11 -12.04 -5.71
C THR A 46 0.83 -11.03 -6.35
N ALA A 47 0.83 -9.80 -5.84
CA ALA A 47 1.66 -8.74 -6.40
C ALA A 47 2.03 -7.72 -5.32
N VAL A 48 3.10 -6.97 -5.58
CA VAL A 48 3.54 -5.89 -4.71
C VAL A 48 3.35 -4.58 -5.45
N TYR A 49 2.79 -3.61 -4.76
CA TYR A 49 2.58 -2.27 -5.28
C TYR A 49 3.33 -1.26 -4.43
N MET A 50 3.80 -0.19 -5.05
CA MET A 50 4.44 0.91 -4.35
C MET A 50 3.77 2.22 -4.76
N LYS A 51 3.57 3.10 -3.80
CA LYS A 51 2.96 4.40 -4.08
C LYS A 51 4.01 5.32 -4.71
N ASN A 52 3.65 5.92 -5.85
CA ASN A 52 4.56 6.83 -6.55
C ASN A 52 4.38 8.27 -6.04
N THR A 53 5.19 9.19 -6.59
CA THR A 53 5.16 10.60 -6.18
C THR A 53 3.87 11.31 -6.58
N GLU A 54 3.07 10.72 -7.46
CA GLU A 54 1.76 11.27 -7.85
C GLU A 54 0.63 10.76 -6.97
N GLY A 55 0.94 9.92 -6.00
CA GLY A 55 -0.05 9.35 -5.11
C GLY A 55 -0.81 8.16 -5.66
N LYS A 56 -0.24 7.48 -6.65
CA LYS A 56 -0.85 6.32 -7.28
C LYS A 56 -0.09 5.04 -6.96
N TRP A 57 -0.82 3.94 -6.83
CA TRP A 57 -0.23 2.63 -6.62
C TRP A 57 0.24 2.05 -7.94
N VAL A 58 1.53 1.72 -8.00
CA VAL A 58 2.16 1.17 -9.20
C VAL A 58 2.61 -0.26 -8.90
N LYS A 59 2.25 -1.18 -9.77
CA LYS A 59 2.66 -2.58 -9.64
C LYS A 59 4.14 -2.74 -9.93
N LEU A 60 4.85 -3.42 -9.05
CA LEU A 60 6.26 -3.72 -9.21
C LEU A 60 6.51 -4.98 -10.04
#